data_c8de1b5529ba320662b4c9b2147cbe43
#
_entry.id   c8de1b5529ba320662b4c9b2147cbe43
#
_cell.length_a   1.000
_cell.length_b   1.000
_cell.length_c   1.000
_cell.angle_alpha   90.00
_cell.angle_beta   90.00
_cell.angle_gamma   90.00
#
_symmetry.space_group_name_H-M   'P 1'
#
loop_
_entity.id
_entity.type
_entity.pdbx_description
1 polymer ?
#
loop_
_entity_poly.entity_id
_entity_poly.type
_entity_poly.pdbx_seq_one_letter_code
_entity_poly.pdbx_strand_id
1 'polypeptide(L)'
;MPAPPALRLLTGGTAPDDVAALRTALAERLALRGLLTTRDGLPAPAAEDGEDRAVSPLPLLVPIAPGEDEGQVRSDLARRITRFPARTDLILRTSGSTTGTGRLIAMSAAALVASARATHARLGGPGTWLLPLPAHHVAGLQILIRSLEAGTEPVVVDTSAGFSPAALAEALSSACRSTGAAACRLYVSLVPTQLVRVLRDPQARRALAGADAVLLGGAAADPALLARARGAGVTVVTTYGMSETGGGCVYNGRPLEGVEIAIQAPDAEGAGRILISGPVLAEDYLHTPGRSPAGSPNAGEGFHRSGTRRVLATSDRGRLHPDGRLEVLGRLDDVIITGGVKVEPRHVEEALTCIDGVAEACVVGLPDEQWGSTVVAAVVLEPGRQPGSPKRRDGAALREAARARLDGAHAPKRVLVLEALPLRPSGKVDRREVARLLAATTTGVTAEPSTPGS
;
A
#
# COMPACT_ATOMS: atom_id res chain seq x y z
N MET A 1 -12.60 33.60 10.38
CA MET A 1 -12.00 32.28 10.36
C MET A 1 -10.59 32.37 10.93
N PRO A 2 -10.13 31.46 11.80
CA PRO A 2 -8.74 31.47 12.24
C PRO A 2 -7.80 31.33 11.03
N ALA A 3 -6.63 31.94 11.11
CA ALA A 3 -5.61 31.81 10.07
C ALA A 3 -5.25 30.32 9.85
N PRO A 4 -5.01 29.89 8.61
CA PRO A 4 -4.59 28.52 8.36
C PRO A 4 -3.29 28.24 9.12
N PRO A 5 -3.11 27.03 9.68
CA PRO A 5 -1.90 26.68 10.41
C PRO A 5 -0.69 26.74 9.46
N ALA A 6 0.47 27.12 10.01
CA ALA A 6 1.72 27.08 9.26
C ALA A 6 2.03 25.64 8.82
N LEU A 7 2.67 25.48 7.65
CA LEU A 7 3.06 24.19 7.10
C LEU A 7 4.60 24.07 7.11
N ARG A 8 5.12 22.96 7.63
CA ARG A 8 6.53 22.57 7.54
C ARG A 8 6.63 21.40 6.54
N LEU A 9 7.10 21.71 5.33
CA LEU A 9 7.39 20.71 4.32
C LEU A 9 8.70 20.03 4.66
N LEU A 10 8.77 18.72 4.49
CA LEU A 10 9.94 17.92 4.80
C LEU A 10 10.12 16.89 3.68
N THR A 11 11.27 16.91 3.02
CA THR A 11 11.59 15.89 2.03
C THR A 11 11.60 14.52 2.70
N GLY A 12 10.87 13.59 2.10
CA GLY A 12 10.88 12.18 2.49
C GLY A 12 11.78 11.39 1.52
N GLY A 13 11.51 10.16 1.32
CA GLY A 13 12.38 9.29 0.51
C GLY A 13 13.17 8.36 1.40
N THR A 14 14.35 7.95 0.94
CA THR A 14 15.26 7.06 1.65
C THR A 14 16.68 7.61 1.72
N ALA A 15 16.91 8.86 1.30
CA ALA A 15 18.19 9.52 1.50
C ALA A 15 18.42 9.75 3.01
N PRO A 16 19.59 9.42 3.56
CA PRO A 16 19.84 9.45 5.01
C PRO A 16 19.53 10.80 5.67
N ASP A 17 19.94 11.91 5.04
CA ASP A 17 19.73 13.26 5.57
C ASP A 17 18.25 13.65 5.62
N ASP A 18 17.48 13.32 4.58
CA ASP A 18 16.03 13.56 4.50
C ASP A 18 15.30 12.73 5.58
N VAL A 19 15.69 11.47 5.73
CA VAL A 19 15.15 10.57 6.76
C VAL A 19 15.44 11.12 8.16
N ALA A 20 16.67 11.57 8.42
CA ALA A 20 17.07 12.15 9.71
C ALA A 20 16.27 13.43 10.03
N ALA A 21 16.11 14.34 9.06
CA ALA A 21 15.35 15.57 9.22
C ALA A 21 13.86 15.29 9.51
N LEU A 22 13.25 14.39 8.76
CA LEU A 22 11.85 13.99 8.96
C LEU A 22 11.67 13.30 10.32
N ARG A 23 12.57 12.39 10.70
CA ARG A 23 12.53 11.69 11.98
C ARG A 23 12.64 12.67 13.16
N THR A 24 13.54 13.66 13.07
CA THR A 24 13.69 14.70 14.11
C THR A 24 12.38 15.49 14.26
N ALA A 25 11.76 15.94 13.17
CA ALA A 25 10.51 16.67 13.23
C ALA A 25 9.35 15.82 13.79
N LEU A 26 9.33 14.53 13.50
CA LEU A 26 8.37 13.59 14.10
C LEU A 26 8.62 13.43 15.60
N ALA A 27 9.88 13.26 16.04
CA ALA A 27 10.22 13.16 17.45
C ALA A 27 9.79 14.40 18.24
N GLU A 28 10.08 15.61 17.72
CA GLU A 28 9.62 16.88 18.28
C GLU A 28 8.08 16.89 18.44
N ARG A 29 7.35 16.46 17.39
CA ARG A 29 5.89 16.42 17.39
C ARG A 29 5.35 15.44 18.42
N LEU A 30 5.91 14.23 18.48
CA LEU A 30 5.49 13.19 19.43
C LEU A 30 5.77 13.61 20.88
N ALA A 31 6.93 14.22 21.16
CA ALA A 31 7.28 14.73 22.48
C ALA A 31 6.30 15.81 22.94
N LEU A 32 5.96 16.77 22.07
CA LEU A 32 4.99 17.85 22.40
C LEU A 32 3.57 17.35 22.63
N ARG A 33 3.23 16.19 22.06
CA ARG A 33 1.96 15.51 22.31
C ARG A 33 1.99 14.59 23.55
N GLY A 34 3.12 14.47 24.23
CA GLY A 34 3.30 13.56 25.36
C GLY A 34 3.22 12.08 24.95
N LEU A 35 3.55 11.76 23.69
CA LEU A 35 3.37 10.41 23.12
C LEU A 35 4.66 9.59 23.17
N LEU A 36 5.84 10.20 23.35
CA LEU A 36 7.10 9.49 23.57
C LEU A 36 7.24 9.15 25.05
N THR A 37 7.55 7.89 25.35
CA THR A 37 8.07 7.50 26.67
C THR A 37 9.50 7.99 26.81
N THR A 38 9.81 8.65 27.94
CA THR A 38 11.19 8.97 28.29
C THR A 38 11.98 7.66 28.52
N ARG A 39 13.31 7.69 28.30
CA ARG A 39 14.21 6.53 28.54
C ARG A 39 14.04 5.87 29.90
N ASP A 40 13.49 6.59 30.89
CA ASP A 40 13.28 6.13 32.27
C ASP A 40 11.89 5.50 32.50
N GLY A 41 11.12 5.23 31.42
CA GLY A 41 9.82 4.57 31.53
C GLY A 41 8.70 5.42 32.15
N LEU A 42 8.99 6.68 32.50
CA LEU A 42 7.98 7.62 32.96
C LEU A 42 7.26 8.20 31.75
N PRO A 43 5.91 8.21 31.73
CA PRO A 43 5.20 8.98 30.72
C PRO A 43 5.67 10.42 30.84
N ALA A 44 6.02 11.05 29.71
CA ALA A 44 6.14 12.51 29.68
C ALA A 44 4.87 13.08 30.30
N PRO A 45 4.93 14.15 31.14
CA PRO A 45 3.82 14.62 31.92
C PRO A 45 2.59 14.69 31.03
N ALA A 46 1.57 13.89 31.36
CA ALA A 46 0.31 13.86 30.68
C ALA A 46 -0.23 15.30 30.74
N ALA A 47 -0.41 15.91 29.60
CA ALA A 47 -1.24 17.11 29.55
C ALA A 47 -2.62 16.65 30.01
N GLU A 48 -3.07 17.16 31.15
CA GLU A 48 -4.36 16.89 31.75
C GLU A 48 -5.44 16.89 30.67
N ASP A 49 -6.35 15.93 30.74
CA ASP A 49 -7.54 15.82 29.88
C ASP A 49 -8.40 17.07 30.08
N GLY A 50 -8.03 18.16 29.45
CA GLY A 50 -8.73 19.43 29.36
C GLY A 50 -9.20 19.61 27.93
N GLU A 51 -10.50 19.73 27.81
CA GLU A 51 -11.24 20.07 26.62
C GLU A 51 -10.55 21.15 25.78
N ASP A 52 -10.60 20.98 24.44
CA ASP A 52 -10.35 22.03 23.44
C ASP A 52 -8.97 22.72 23.47
N ARG A 53 -7.87 21.96 23.37
CA ARG A 53 -6.61 22.60 22.99
C ARG A 53 -6.68 23.01 21.52
N ALA A 54 -6.99 24.29 21.34
CA ALA A 54 -6.82 25.04 20.12
C ALA A 54 -5.53 24.65 19.39
N VAL A 55 -5.64 24.57 18.06
CA VAL A 55 -4.57 24.41 17.05
C VAL A 55 -3.16 24.47 17.64
N SER A 56 -2.45 23.34 17.59
CA SER A 56 -1.05 23.29 18.02
C SER A 56 -0.27 24.50 17.47
N PRO A 57 0.50 25.23 18.30
CA PRO A 57 1.29 26.37 17.84
C PRO A 57 2.38 25.98 16.82
N LEU A 58 2.61 24.69 16.64
CA LEU A 58 3.59 24.18 15.69
C LEU A 58 3.00 23.98 14.27
N PRO A 59 3.84 24.23 13.25
CA PRO A 59 3.46 23.98 11.86
C PRO A 59 3.06 22.52 11.64
N LEU A 60 2.02 22.26 10.84
CA LEU A 60 1.68 20.90 10.41
C LEU A 60 2.80 20.32 9.56
N LEU A 61 3.19 19.07 9.83
CA LEU A 61 4.22 18.39 9.05
C LEU A 61 3.63 17.87 7.74
N VAL A 62 4.35 18.12 6.65
CA VAL A 62 3.94 17.66 5.31
C VAL A 62 5.10 16.94 4.66
N PRO A 63 5.16 15.61 4.75
CA PRO A 63 6.16 14.85 4.00
C PRO A 63 5.91 14.96 2.49
N ILE A 64 6.95 15.35 1.74
CA ILE A 64 6.93 15.52 0.28
C ILE A 64 7.91 14.55 -0.38
N ALA A 65 7.69 14.23 -1.66
CA ALA A 65 8.62 13.39 -2.40
C ALA A 65 9.92 14.15 -2.73
N PRO A 66 11.05 13.46 -2.84
CA PRO A 66 12.29 14.08 -3.33
C PRO A 66 12.08 14.72 -4.70
N GLY A 67 12.59 15.95 -4.87
CA GLY A 67 12.47 16.71 -6.11
C GLY A 67 11.14 17.41 -6.35
N GLU A 68 10.15 17.29 -5.45
CA GLU A 68 8.93 18.12 -5.53
C GLU A 68 9.26 19.59 -5.22
N ASP A 69 8.70 20.50 -6.01
CA ASP A 69 8.80 21.95 -5.77
C ASP A 69 7.92 22.36 -4.58
N GLU A 70 8.55 22.87 -3.54
CA GLU A 70 7.83 23.27 -2.31
C GLU A 70 6.80 24.37 -2.56
N GLY A 71 7.08 25.33 -3.45
CA GLY A 71 6.16 26.41 -3.77
C GLY A 71 4.90 25.90 -4.46
N GLN A 72 5.04 24.96 -5.38
CA GLN A 72 3.91 24.28 -6.03
C GLN A 72 3.10 23.47 -5.04
N VAL A 73 3.76 22.70 -4.15
CA VAL A 73 3.09 21.95 -3.10
C VAL A 73 2.30 22.85 -2.18
N ARG A 74 2.90 23.97 -1.68
CA ARG A 74 2.20 24.95 -0.84
C ARG A 74 0.98 25.53 -1.54
N SER A 75 1.14 25.91 -2.81
CA SER A 75 0.04 26.45 -3.63
C SER A 75 -1.07 25.44 -3.85
N ASP A 76 -0.74 24.16 -4.08
CA ASP A 76 -1.74 23.09 -4.22
C ASP A 76 -2.50 22.86 -2.90
N LEU A 77 -1.78 22.77 -1.80
CA LEU A 77 -2.39 22.59 -0.47
C LEU A 77 -3.32 23.75 -0.12
N ALA A 78 -2.87 25.00 -0.35
CA ALA A 78 -3.68 26.19 -0.08
C ALA A 78 -5.01 26.22 -0.88
N ARG A 79 -4.97 25.73 -2.13
CA ARG A 79 -6.19 25.65 -2.97
C ARG A 79 -7.14 24.53 -2.54
N ARG A 80 -6.60 23.42 -2.04
CA ARG A 80 -7.37 22.19 -1.82
C ARG A 80 -7.87 22.03 -0.40
N ILE A 81 -7.19 22.64 0.58
CA ILE A 81 -7.57 22.47 1.99
C ILE A 81 -8.79 23.33 2.28
N THR A 82 -9.88 22.70 2.66
CA THR A 82 -11.15 23.37 3.01
C THR A 82 -11.40 23.43 4.51
N ARG A 83 -10.72 22.56 5.28
CA ARG A 83 -10.85 22.48 6.74
C ARG A 83 -9.63 21.81 7.37
N PHE A 84 -9.42 22.13 8.65
CA PHE A 84 -8.39 21.49 9.48
C PHE A 84 -9.06 20.90 10.74
N PRO A 85 -9.14 19.56 10.85
CA PRO A 85 -9.52 18.94 12.13
C PRO A 85 -8.52 19.34 13.23
N ALA A 86 -9.01 19.60 14.44
CA ALA A 86 -8.20 20.14 15.56
C ALA A 86 -7.01 19.25 15.96
N ARG A 87 -7.15 17.94 15.77
CA ARG A 87 -6.09 16.96 16.09
C ARG A 87 -5.11 16.68 14.96
N THR A 88 -5.13 17.46 13.89
CA THR A 88 -4.21 17.27 12.77
C THR A 88 -2.78 17.63 13.18
N ASP A 89 -1.86 16.70 13.01
CA ASP A 89 -0.41 16.89 13.22
C ASP A 89 0.37 16.82 11.91
N LEU A 90 -0.10 15.97 10.99
CA LEU A 90 0.51 15.76 9.69
C LEU A 90 -0.54 15.81 8.57
N ILE A 91 -0.08 16.20 7.39
CA ILE A 91 -0.84 16.07 6.14
C ILE A 91 -0.19 14.98 5.31
N LEU A 92 -0.87 13.83 5.17
CA LEU A 92 -0.42 12.78 4.26
C LEU A 92 -1.07 12.94 2.89
N ARG A 93 -0.27 12.71 1.84
CA ARG A 93 -0.71 12.83 0.45
C ARG A 93 -0.73 11.45 -0.18
N THR A 94 -1.88 11.00 -0.67
CA THR A 94 -1.96 9.72 -1.38
C THR A 94 -1.56 9.88 -2.85
N SER A 95 -1.06 8.80 -3.45
CA SER A 95 -0.63 8.79 -4.86
C SER A 95 -1.76 8.89 -5.89
N GLY A 96 -3.01 9.06 -5.48
CA GLY A 96 -4.20 9.24 -6.33
C GLY A 96 -4.39 8.15 -7.38
N SER A 97 -5.20 7.14 -7.09
CA SER A 97 -5.44 6.05 -8.05
C SER A 97 -6.44 6.41 -9.15
N THR A 98 -7.42 7.27 -8.86
CA THR A 98 -8.57 7.51 -9.74
C THR A 98 -8.61 8.88 -10.41
N THR A 99 -8.08 9.94 -9.79
CA THR A 99 -8.21 11.32 -10.30
C THR A 99 -6.88 11.99 -10.68
N GLY A 100 -5.73 11.33 -10.46
CA GLY A 100 -4.40 11.94 -10.68
C GLY A 100 -3.95 12.89 -9.57
N THR A 101 -4.87 13.50 -8.85
CA THR A 101 -4.60 14.37 -7.69
C THR A 101 -4.91 13.59 -6.41
N GLY A 102 -3.95 12.97 -5.76
CA GLY A 102 -4.15 12.20 -4.52
C GLY A 102 -5.01 12.90 -3.47
N ARG A 103 -5.49 12.16 -2.49
CA ARG A 103 -6.25 12.71 -1.35
C ARG A 103 -5.31 13.34 -0.35
N LEU A 104 -5.77 14.38 0.34
CA LEU A 104 -5.10 15.01 1.48
C LEU A 104 -5.75 14.50 2.76
N ILE A 105 -4.94 13.85 3.59
CA ILE A 105 -5.40 13.17 4.81
C ILE A 105 -4.86 13.91 6.02
N ALA A 106 -5.75 14.31 6.91
CA ALA A 106 -5.41 14.87 8.21
C ALA A 106 -5.06 13.73 9.17
N MET A 107 -3.80 13.58 9.52
CA MET A 107 -3.32 12.52 10.40
C MET A 107 -2.91 13.09 11.76
N SER A 108 -3.33 12.45 12.84
CA SER A 108 -2.85 12.78 14.19
C SER A 108 -1.63 11.94 14.56
N ALA A 109 -0.75 12.51 15.34
CA ALA A 109 0.40 11.80 15.94
C ALA A 109 -0.08 10.61 16.80
N ALA A 110 -1.19 10.80 17.52
CA ALA A 110 -1.79 9.74 18.34
C ALA A 110 -2.21 8.51 17.52
N ALA A 111 -2.79 8.71 16.32
CA ALA A 111 -3.18 7.60 15.45
C ALA A 111 -1.96 6.83 14.92
N LEU A 112 -0.89 7.54 14.57
CA LEU A 112 0.37 6.91 14.12
C LEU A 112 1.01 6.08 15.23
N VAL A 113 1.06 6.61 16.46
CA VAL A 113 1.61 5.90 17.63
C VAL A 113 0.73 4.71 18.01
N ALA A 114 -0.60 4.85 17.98
CA ALA A 114 -1.52 3.72 18.20
C ALA A 114 -1.25 2.57 17.22
N SER A 115 -1.05 2.88 15.94
CA SER A 115 -0.68 1.89 14.91
C SER A 115 0.69 1.27 15.19
N ALA A 116 1.68 2.05 15.64
CA ALA A 116 3.02 1.55 15.96
C ALA A 116 2.98 0.58 17.16
N ARG A 117 2.30 0.95 18.24
CA ARG A 117 2.13 0.11 19.45
C ARG A 117 1.41 -1.19 19.15
N ALA A 118 0.29 -1.12 18.43
CA ALA A 118 -0.46 -2.30 18.02
C ALA A 118 0.36 -3.22 17.09
N THR A 119 1.23 -2.65 16.24
CA THR A 119 2.18 -3.41 15.43
C THR A 119 3.20 -4.13 16.30
N HIS A 120 3.86 -3.43 17.25
CA HIS A 120 4.82 -4.03 18.16
C HIS A 120 4.20 -5.13 19.00
N ALA A 121 3.01 -4.92 19.56
CA ALA A 121 2.28 -5.95 20.29
C ALA A 121 2.02 -7.21 19.43
N ARG A 122 1.61 -7.02 18.17
CA ARG A 122 1.34 -8.12 17.22
C ARG A 122 2.61 -8.88 16.82
N LEU A 123 3.77 -8.21 16.75
CA LEU A 123 5.06 -8.82 16.36
C LEU A 123 5.88 -9.33 17.55
N GLY A 124 5.35 -9.22 18.77
CA GLY A 124 6.00 -9.71 19.99
C GLY A 124 6.91 -8.71 20.68
N GLY A 125 6.85 -7.43 20.34
CA GLY A 125 7.54 -6.33 21.00
C GLY A 125 8.26 -5.34 20.07
N PRO A 126 8.85 -4.30 20.66
CA PRO A 126 9.66 -3.33 19.91
C PRO A 126 10.92 -3.99 19.32
N GLY A 127 11.52 -3.35 18.32
CA GLY A 127 12.70 -3.85 17.64
C GLY A 127 13.34 -2.82 16.73
N THR A 128 14.40 -3.21 16.03
CA THR A 128 15.06 -2.41 15.00
C THR A 128 14.36 -2.59 13.68
N TRP A 129 14.09 -1.49 13.00
CA TRP A 129 13.39 -1.47 11.71
C TRP A 129 14.32 -1.09 10.57
N LEU A 130 14.27 -1.82 9.46
CA LEU A 130 14.87 -1.41 8.21
C LEU A 130 13.89 -0.53 7.41
N LEU A 131 14.41 0.55 6.81
CA LEU A 131 13.67 1.52 6.01
C LEU A 131 14.05 1.40 4.51
N PRO A 132 13.49 0.47 3.74
CA PRO A 132 13.66 0.38 2.29
C PRO A 132 12.50 1.02 1.52
N LEU A 133 11.64 1.78 2.19
CA LEU A 133 10.43 2.41 1.63
C LEU A 133 10.50 3.92 1.81
N PRO A 134 10.06 4.71 0.80
CA PRO A 134 10.07 6.17 0.91
C PRO A 134 9.28 6.69 2.11
N ALA A 135 9.90 7.53 2.93
CA ALA A 135 9.33 8.02 4.19
C ALA A 135 8.23 9.08 4.01
N HIS A 136 8.02 9.64 2.81
CA HIS A 136 6.86 10.48 2.51
C HIS A 136 5.57 9.67 2.26
N HIS A 137 5.67 8.35 2.14
CA HIS A 137 4.51 7.45 2.14
C HIS A 137 4.31 6.85 3.54
N VAL A 138 3.04 6.57 3.89
CA VAL A 138 2.67 6.08 5.22
C VAL A 138 3.45 4.83 5.65
N ALA A 139 3.80 3.93 4.73
CA ALA A 139 4.54 2.71 5.05
C ALA A 139 5.97 3.00 5.52
N GLY A 140 6.69 3.91 4.85
CA GLY A 140 8.00 4.37 5.29
C GLY A 140 7.93 5.26 6.51
N LEU A 141 6.96 6.18 6.57
CA LEU A 141 6.72 7.03 7.74
C LEU A 141 6.51 6.21 9.01
N GLN A 142 5.75 5.13 8.93
CA GLN A 142 5.50 4.23 10.07
C GLN A 142 6.76 3.53 10.57
N ILE A 143 7.75 3.31 9.71
CA ILE A 143 9.05 2.79 10.18
C ILE A 143 9.71 3.80 11.12
N LEU A 144 9.66 5.10 10.79
CA LEU A 144 10.20 6.15 11.67
C LEU A 144 9.44 6.23 13.00
N ILE A 145 8.11 6.19 12.97
CA ILE A 145 7.28 6.21 14.18
C ILE A 145 7.55 4.99 15.07
N ARG A 146 7.62 3.79 14.48
CA ARG A 146 7.93 2.54 15.19
C ARG A 146 9.32 2.57 15.80
N SER A 147 10.31 3.11 15.09
CA SER A 147 11.66 3.27 15.63
C SER A 147 11.70 4.27 16.79
N LEU A 148 10.97 5.39 16.69
CA LEU A 148 10.84 6.35 17.79
C LEU A 148 10.15 5.73 19.00
N GLU A 149 9.06 5.00 18.80
CA GLU A 149 8.32 4.30 19.86
C GLU A 149 9.17 3.18 20.52
N ALA A 150 10.02 2.52 19.74
CA ALA A 150 10.96 1.50 20.23
C ALA A 150 12.21 2.08 20.90
N GLY A 151 12.45 3.38 20.78
CA GLY A 151 13.71 4.00 21.22
C GLY A 151 14.93 3.53 20.40
N THR A 152 14.73 3.11 19.15
CA THR A 152 15.78 2.61 18.24
C THR A 152 16.01 3.57 17.07
N GLU A 153 17.17 3.45 16.42
CA GLU A 153 17.42 4.10 15.15
C GLU A 153 17.00 3.18 14.00
N PRO A 154 16.29 3.70 12.96
CA PRO A 154 15.99 2.92 11.78
C PRO A 154 17.27 2.67 10.97
N VAL A 155 17.41 1.47 10.43
CA VAL A 155 18.48 1.14 9.49
C VAL A 155 18.02 1.54 8.10
N VAL A 156 18.55 2.63 7.58
CA VAL A 156 18.16 3.19 6.28
C VAL A 156 18.75 2.34 5.15
N VAL A 157 17.92 1.93 4.22
CA VAL A 157 18.32 1.33 2.93
C VAL A 157 18.01 2.33 1.84
N ASP A 158 19.03 3.04 1.35
CA ASP A 158 18.81 4.04 0.32
C ASP A 158 18.33 3.40 -0.99
N THR A 159 17.16 3.82 -1.43
CA THR A 159 16.53 3.38 -2.68
C THR A 159 16.33 4.52 -3.68
N SER A 160 17.02 5.66 -3.51
CA SER A 160 16.92 6.82 -4.39
C SER A 160 17.29 6.50 -5.83
N ALA A 161 18.29 5.62 -6.04
CA ALA A 161 18.67 5.06 -7.34
C ALA A 161 17.89 3.77 -7.73
N GLY A 162 16.84 3.42 -6.96
CA GLY A 162 16.07 2.20 -7.10
C GLY A 162 16.40 1.16 -6.04
N PHE A 163 15.46 0.23 -5.82
CA PHE A 163 15.62 -0.84 -4.82
C PHE A 163 16.70 -1.85 -5.23
N SER A 164 17.68 -2.09 -4.35
CA SER A 164 18.76 -3.09 -4.52
C SER A 164 18.61 -4.24 -3.49
N PRO A 165 18.42 -5.50 -3.91
CA PRO A 165 18.45 -6.64 -3.00
C PRO A 165 19.78 -6.75 -2.25
N ALA A 166 20.91 -6.47 -2.91
CA ALA A 166 22.24 -6.53 -2.29
C ALA A 166 22.40 -5.50 -1.16
N ALA A 167 21.96 -4.24 -1.38
CA ALA A 167 21.97 -3.20 -0.33
C ALA A 167 21.09 -3.60 0.87
N LEU A 168 19.93 -4.20 0.63
CA LEU A 168 19.08 -4.73 1.71
C LEU A 168 19.79 -5.85 2.48
N ALA A 169 20.48 -6.77 1.80
CA ALA A 169 21.22 -7.86 2.42
C ALA A 169 22.36 -7.35 3.31
N GLU A 170 23.08 -6.33 2.86
CA GLU A 170 24.15 -5.69 3.63
C GLU A 170 23.60 -5.01 4.88
N ALA A 171 22.52 -4.23 4.74
CA ALA A 171 21.83 -3.55 5.84
C ALA A 171 21.32 -4.55 6.90
N LEU A 172 20.69 -5.66 6.49
CA LEU A 172 20.25 -6.75 7.38
C LEU A 172 21.44 -7.36 8.13
N SER A 173 22.51 -7.68 7.41
CA SER A 173 23.72 -8.27 7.99
C SER A 173 24.40 -7.31 8.98
N SER A 174 24.42 -6.02 8.70
CA SER A 174 24.94 -4.99 9.59
C SER A 174 24.10 -4.85 10.85
N ALA A 175 22.77 -4.76 10.71
CA ALA A 175 21.85 -4.67 11.84
C ALA A 175 22.00 -5.86 12.81
N CYS A 176 22.09 -7.08 12.29
CA CYS A 176 22.33 -8.28 13.12
C CYS A 176 23.63 -8.22 13.91
N ARG A 177 24.69 -7.64 13.35
CA ARG A 177 25.99 -7.49 14.07
C ARG A 177 25.93 -6.42 15.15
N SER A 178 25.22 -5.34 14.92
CA SER A 178 25.17 -4.19 15.83
C SER A 178 24.33 -4.45 17.09
N THR A 179 23.36 -5.35 17.00
CA THR A 179 22.44 -5.64 18.11
C THR A 179 23.05 -6.53 19.18
N GLY A 180 24.23 -7.16 18.93
CA GLY A 180 24.86 -8.07 19.90
C GLY A 180 23.94 -9.23 20.30
N ALA A 181 24.38 -10.10 21.21
CA ALA A 181 23.59 -11.26 21.67
C ALA A 181 22.37 -10.92 22.55
N ALA A 182 22.07 -9.65 22.79
CA ALA A 182 20.84 -9.22 23.47
C ALA A 182 19.70 -9.14 22.44
N ALA A 183 18.66 -9.91 22.69
CA ALA A 183 17.46 -10.16 21.86
C ALA A 183 16.76 -8.92 21.26
N CYS A 184 17.42 -8.19 20.36
CA CYS A 184 16.78 -7.11 19.62
C CYS A 184 16.13 -7.68 18.36
N ARG A 185 14.80 -7.63 18.28
CA ARG A 185 14.04 -8.06 17.10
C ARG A 185 14.37 -7.20 15.90
N LEU A 186 14.41 -7.81 14.74
CA LEU A 186 14.69 -7.17 13.46
C LEU A 186 13.48 -7.25 12.52
N TYR A 187 13.00 -6.10 12.09
CA TYR A 187 11.81 -5.98 11.27
C TYR A 187 12.08 -5.28 9.95
N VAL A 188 11.40 -5.73 8.90
CA VAL A 188 11.47 -5.13 7.57
C VAL A 188 10.07 -4.92 7.02
N SER A 189 9.84 -3.83 6.29
CA SER A 189 8.60 -3.63 5.51
C SER A 189 8.94 -3.62 4.03
N LEU A 190 8.26 -4.44 3.24
CA LEU A 190 8.46 -4.56 1.79
C LEU A 190 7.12 -4.48 1.04
N VAL A 191 7.19 -4.12 -0.24
CA VAL A 191 6.10 -4.35 -1.20
C VAL A 191 6.35 -5.66 -1.96
N PRO A 192 5.31 -6.30 -2.55
CA PRO A 192 5.46 -7.58 -3.25
C PRO A 192 6.53 -7.59 -4.33
N THR A 193 6.65 -6.52 -5.11
CA THR A 193 7.66 -6.38 -6.16
C THR A 193 9.10 -6.39 -5.62
N GLN A 194 9.34 -5.81 -4.43
CA GLN A 194 10.63 -5.88 -3.75
C GLN A 194 10.90 -7.31 -3.26
N LEU A 195 9.92 -7.97 -2.64
CA LEU A 195 10.05 -9.35 -2.18
C LEU A 195 10.38 -10.31 -3.32
N VAL A 196 9.74 -10.17 -4.49
CA VAL A 196 10.07 -10.94 -5.70
C VAL A 196 11.55 -10.79 -6.05
N ARG A 197 12.08 -9.56 -6.04
CA ARG A 197 13.50 -9.29 -6.35
C ARG A 197 14.44 -9.88 -5.31
N VAL A 198 14.10 -9.78 -4.01
CA VAL A 198 14.89 -10.36 -2.91
C VAL A 198 14.94 -11.88 -3.00
N LEU A 199 13.82 -12.54 -3.31
CA LEU A 199 13.78 -14.01 -3.40
C LEU A 199 14.58 -14.57 -4.61
N ARG A 200 14.83 -13.74 -5.63
CA ARG A 200 15.69 -14.10 -6.78
C ARG A 200 17.18 -14.00 -6.45
N ASP A 201 17.56 -13.19 -5.48
CA ASP A 201 18.95 -13.03 -5.03
C ASP A 201 19.26 -13.98 -3.86
N PRO A 202 20.20 -14.92 -4.01
CA PRO A 202 20.49 -15.93 -2.98
C PRO A 202 21.03 -15.33 -1.67
N GLN A 203 21.78 -14.22 -1.73
CA GLN A 203 22.34 -13.55 -0.57
C GLN A 203 21.26 -12.77 0.17
N ALA A 204 20.48 -11.97 -0.55
CA ALA A 204 19.40 -11.18 0.02
C ALA A 204 18.32 -12.08 0.63
N ARG A 205 17.98 -13.20 -0.04
CA ARG A 205 17.02 -14.18 0.47
C ARG A 205 17.47 -14.78 1.81
N ARG A 206 18.77 -15.18 1.90
CA ARG A 206 19.33 -15.70 3.16
C ARG A 206 19.35 -14.66 4.26
N ALA A 207 19.75 -13.43 3.94
CA ALA A 207 19.76 -12.34 4.91
C ALA A 207 18.34 -12.03 5.41
N LEU A 208 17.34 -11.99 4.51
CA LEU A 208 15.96 -11.70 4.86
C LEU A 208 15.33 -12.79 5.75
N ALA A 209 15.74 -14.05 5.59
CA ALA A 209 15.30 -15.15 6.47
C ALA A 209 15.76 -14.98 7.93
N GLY A 210 16.76 -14.14 8.19
CA GLY A 210 17.20 -13.77 9.54
C GLY A 210 16.36 -12.67 10.22
N ALA A 211 15.41 -12.05 9.52
CA ALA A 211 14.51 -11.07 10.13
C ALA A 211 13.39 -11.76 10.92
N ASP A 212 13.05 -11.23 12.11
CA ASP A 212 11.97 -11.76 12.96
C ASP A 212 10.60 -11.64 12.29
N ALA A 213 10.36 -10.55 11.53
CA ALA A 213 9.19 -10.43 10.68
C ALA A 213 9.44 -9.52 9.48
N VAL A 214 8.84 -9.90 8.34
CA VAL A 214 8.78 -9.11 7.12
C VAL A 214 7.34 -8.72 6.86
N LEU A 215 6.99 -7.45 7.10
CA LEU A 215 5.68 -6.91 6.78
C LEU A 215 5.56 -6.74 5.27
N LEU A 216 4.61 -7.42 4.65
CA LEU A 216 4.36 -7.35 3.22
C LEU A 216 3.01 -6.66 2.97
N GLY A 217 3.05 -5.49 2.35
CA GLY A 217 1.84 -4.69 2.14
C GLY A 217 1.91 -3.79 0.91
N GLY A 218 0.97 -2.86 0.84
CA GLY A 218 0.88 -1.90 -0.26
C GLY A 218 0.18 -2.42 -1.51
N ALA A 219 0.18 -3.73 -1.75
CA ALA A 219 -0.57 -4.42 -2.79
C ALA A 219 -0.94 -5.83 -2.33
N ALA A 220 -1.85 -6.49 -3.04
CA ALA A 220 -2.12 -7.90 -2.82
C ALA A 220 -0.87 -8.72 -3.11
N ALA A 221 -0.57 -9.68 -2.23
CA ALA A 221 0.53 -10.62 -2.42
C ALA A 221 -0.01 -11.92 -3.01
N ASP A 222 0.65 -12.39 -4.06
CA ASP A 222 0.35 -13.66 -4.70
C ASP A 222 0.57 -14.83 -3.72
N PRO A 223 -0.35 -15.80 -3.61
CA PRO A 223 -0.18 -16.98 -2.75
C PRO A 223 1.08 -17.78 -3.06
N ALA A 224 1.49 -17.89 -4.34
CA ALA A 224 2.72 -18.59 -4.72
C ALA A 224 3.97 -17.81 -4.26
N LEU A 225 3.97 -16.48 -4.33
CA LEU A 225 5.03 -15.64 -3.77
C LEU A 225 5.17 -15.86 -2.26
N LEU A 226 4.05 -15.89 -1.54
CA LEU A 226 4.03 -16.13 -0.08
C LEU A 226 4.55 -17.55 0.24
N ALA A 227 4.15 -18.56 -0.51
CA ALA A 227 4.63 -19.93 -0.34
C ALA A 227 6.15 -20.03 -0.57
N ARG A 228 6.67 -19.40 -1.63
CA ARG A 228 8.10 -19.32 -1.92
C ARG A 228 8.89 -18.63 -0.81
N ALA A 229 8.38 -17.51 -0.29
CA ALA A 229 9.04 -16.79 0.79
C ALA A 229 9.11 -17.62 2.07
N ARG A 230 7.99 -18.27 2.46
CA ARG A 230 7.94 -19.17 3.62
C ARG A 230 8.85 -20.39 3.43
N GLY A 231 8.86 -21.00 2.23
CA GLY A 231 9.76 -22.10 1.88
C GLY A 231 11.24 -21.71 1.93
N ALA A 232 11.55 -20.42 1.79
CA ALA A 232 12.89 -19.86 1.97
C ALA A 232 13.21 -19.48 3.43
N GLY A 233 12.34 -19.78 4.40
CA GLY A 233 12.51 -19.45 5.82
C GLY A 233 12.18 -18.03 6.20
N VAL A 234 11.56 -17.23 5.31
CA VAL A 234 11.20 -15.84 5.60
C VAL A 234 9.89 -15.78 6.39
N THR A 235 9.91 -15.12 7.54
CA THR A 235 8.72 -14.89 8.39
C THR A 235 7.88 -13.75 7.80
N VAL A 236 7.04 -14.06 6.79
CA VAL A 236 6.19 -13.06 6.12
C VAL A 236 4.90 -12.85 6.90
N VAL A 237 4.60 -11.58 7.17
CA VAL A 237 3.35 -11.10 7.74
C VAL A 237 2.66 -10.21 6.70
N THR A 238 1.57 -10.69 6.11
CA THR A 238 0.78 -9.88 5.17
C THR A 238 0.05 -8.78 5.91
N THR A 239 0.00 -7.57 5.33
CA THR A 239 -0.65 -6.41 5.94
C THR A 239 -1.67 -5.80 5.00
N TYR A 240 -2.85 -5.48 5.54
CA TYR A 240 -3.86 -4.66 4.88
C TYR A 240 -4.06 -3.36 5.66
N GLY A 241 -4.15 -2.27 4.93
CA GLY A 241 -4.33 -0.92 5.44
C GLY A 241 -3.97 0.12 4.38
N MET A 242 -4.11 1.37 4.73
CA MET A 242 -3.96 2.51 3.84
C MET A 242 -3.45 3.74 4.60
N SER A 243 -3.28 4.87 3.92
CA SER A 243 -2.85 6.11 4.58
C SER A 243 -3.87 6.57 5.63
N GLU A 244 -5.16 6.33 5.37
CA GLU A 244 -6.28 6.64 6.25
C GLU A 244 -6.28 5.85 7.57
N THR A 245 -5.59 4.71 7.62
CA THR A 245 -5.43 3.86 8.81
C THR A 245 -4.04 3.96 9.44
N GLY A 246 -3.28 5.01 9.10
CA GLY A 246 -1.90 5.13 9.58
C GLY A 246 -1.01 3.97 9.14
N GLY A 247 -1.29 3.32 8.03
CA GLY A 247 -0.61 2.14 7.51
C GLY A 247 -1.39 0.85 7.71
N GLY A 248 -0.71 -0.31 7.77
CA GLY A 248 -1.33 -1.61 7.98
C GLY A 248 -2.06 -1.70 9.32
N CYS A 249 -3.34 -2.11 9.29
CA CYS A 249 -4.19 -2.29 10.47
C CYS A 249 -4.78 -3.70 10.61
N VAL A 250 -4.59 -4.57 9.61
CA VAL A 250 -4.97 -5.99 9.65
C VAL A 250 -3.75 -6.81 9.21
N TYR A 251 -3.29 -7.74 10.06
CA TYR A 251 -2.09 -8.55 9.84
C TYR A 251 -2.47 -10.04 9.74
N ASN A 252 -2.07 -10.69 8.65
CA ASN A 252 -2.46 -12.08 8.32
C ASN A 252 -3.98 -12.29 8.42
N GLY A 253 -4.75 -11.30 7.95
CA GLY A 253 -6.21 -11.30 8.00
C GLY A 253 -6.82 -10.93 9.37
N ARG A 254 -6.03 -10.79 10.44
CA ARG A 254 -6.55 -10.45 11.78
C ARG A 254 -6.32 -8.98 12.09
N PRO A 255 -7.37 -8.23 12.51
CA PRO A 255 -7.24 -6.86 12.95
C PRO A 255 -6.19 -6.70 14.05
N LEU A 256 -5.46 -5.59 14.07
CA LEU A 256 -4.61 -5.20 15.18
C LEU A 256 -5.45 -4.84 16.40
N GLU A 257 -4.81 -4.81 17.58
CA GLU A 257 -5.47 -4.40 18.81
C GLU A 257 -6.12 -3.01 18.68
N GLY A 258 -7.35 -2.89 19.15
CA GLY A 258 -8.17 -1.67 19.06
C GLY A 258 -8.77 -1.39 17.67
N VAL A 259 -8.46 -2.20 16.65
CA VAL A 259 -9.05 -2.09 15.32
C VAL A 259 -10.24 -3.03 15.20
N GLU A 260 -11.37 -2.49 14.74
CA GLU A 260 -12.56 -3.25 14.46
C GLU A 260 -12.90 -3.19 12.98
N ILE A 261 -13.30 -4.33 12.42
CA ILE A 261 -13.70 -4.49 11.03
C ILE A 261 -15.17 -4.90 10.97
N ALA A 262 -15.92 -4.28 10.08
CA ALA A 262 -17.28 -4.69 9.74
C ALA A 262 -17.45 -4.73 8.23
N ILE A 263 -18.45 -5.46 7.76
CA ILE A 263 -18.82 -5.54 6.35
C ILE A 263 -20.16 -4.82 6.16
N GLN A 264 -20.17 -3.81 5.30
CA GLN A 264 -21.37 -3.06 4.95
C GLN A 264 -22.06 -3.71 3.75
N ALA A 265 -23.39 -3.89 3.85
CA ALA A 265 -24.23 -4.45 2.81
C ALA A 265 -23.66 -5.77 2.23
N PRO A 266 -23.47 -6.81 3.07
CA PRO A 266 -22.96 -8.09 2.61
C PRO A 266 -23.93 -8.74 1.62
N ASP A 267 -23.38 -9.34 0.57
CA ASP A 267 -24.12 -10.21 -0.35
C ASP A 267 -24.38 -11.60 0.24
N ALA A 268 -24.90 -12.53 -0.59
CA ALA A 268 -25.22 -13.89 -0.15
C ALA A 268 -23.99 -14.68 0.31
N GLU A 269 -22.80 -14.33 -0.19
CA GLU A 269 -21.51 -14.90 0.18
C GLU A 269 -20.86 -14.19 1.38
N GLY A 270 -21.54 -13.18 1.96
CA GLY A 270 -21.05 -12.39 3.10
C GLY A 270 -20.01 -11.34 2.74
N ALA A 271 -19.82 -11.05 1.44
CA ALA A 271 -18.84 -10.09 0.98
C ALA A 271 -19.48 -8.71 0.70
N GLY A 272 -18.86 -7.65 1.18
CA GLY A 272 -19.33 -6.28 1.01
C GLY A 272 -18.21 -5.26 1.23
N ARG A 273 -18.59 -3.98 1.36
CA ARG A 273 -17.62 -2.91 1.65
C ARG A 273 -16.99 -3.10 3.03
N ILE A 274 -15.68 -2.98 3.09
CA ILE A 274 -14.95 -3.02 4.36
C ILE A 274 -15.14 -1.69 5.09
N LEU A 275 -15.60 -1.76 6.33
CA LEU A 275 -15.64 -0.67 7.29
C LEU A 275 -14.54 -0.88 8.33
N ILE A 276 -13.81 0.18 8.67
CA ILE A 276 -12.74 0.14 9.67
C ILE A 276 -13.04 1.18 10.75
N SER A 277 -12.91 0.79 12.02
CA SER A 277 -12.92 1.70 13.16
C SER A 277 -11.76 1.42 14.11
N GLY A 278 -11.38 2.41 14.90
CA GLY A 278 -10.30 2.27 15.89
C GLY A 278 -9.38 3.49 15.99
N PRO A 279 -8.43 3.46 16.94
CA PRO A 279 -7.55 4.58 17.24
C PRO A 279 -6.53 4.89 16.13
N VAL A 280 -6.33 3.96 15.19
CA VAL A 280 -5.39 4.08 14.07
C VAL A 280 -5.91 4.98 12.94
N LEU A 281 -7.19 5.38 12.99
CA LEU A 281 -7.81 6.16 11.92
C LEU A 281 -7.33 7.60 11.90
N ALA A 282 -7.06 8.09 10.70
CA ALA A 282 -6.86 9.50 10.43
C ALA A 282 -8.06 10.35 10.89
N GLU A 283 -7.83 11.64 11.09
CA GLU A 283 -8.89 12.55 11.59
C GLU A 283 -9.97 12.76 10.54
N ASP A 284 -9.59 13.05 9.31
CA ASP A 284 -10.50 13.22 8.16
C ASP A 284 -9.70 13.50 6.87
N TYR A 285 -10.41 13.74 5.77
CA TYR A 285 -9.86 14.39 4.60
C TYR A 285 -9.84 15.91 4.76
N LEU A 286 -8.79 16.57 4.29
CA LEU A 286 -8.64 18.03 4.32
C LEU A 286 -9.41 18.75 3.20
N HIS A 287 -9.89 18.01 2.23
CA HIS A 287 -10.74 18.51 1.14
C HIS A 287 -11.94 17.60 1.01
N THR A 288 -13.05 18.12 0.54
CA THR A 288 -14.19 17.28 0.18
C THR A 288 -13.89 16.58 -1.13
N PRO A 289 -13.73 15.24 -1.15
CA PRO A 289 -13.67 14.52 -2.41
C PRO A 289 -14.91 14.86 -3.23
N GLY A 290 -14.77 14.97 -4.54
CA GLY A 290 -15.92 15.15 -5.42
C GLY A 290 -16.97 14.08 -5.08
N ARG A 291 -18.20 14.52 -4.82
CA ARG A 291 -19.27 13.62 -4.41
C ARG A 291 -19.49 12.61 -5.52
N SER A 292 -19.20 11.35 -5.25
CA SER A 292 -19.47 10.29 -6.22
C SER A 292 -20.96 10.29 -6.60
N PRO A 293 -21.33 10.16 -7.89
CA PRO A 293 -22.73 10.06 -8.30
C PRO A 293 -23.48 8.98 -7.52
N ALA A 294 -24.75 9.21 -7.25
CA ALA A 294 -25.60 8.17 -6.65
C ALA A 294 -25.56 6.91 -7.55
N GLY A 295 -25.29 5.75 -6.93
CA GLY A 295 -25.11 4.48 -7.67
C GLY A 295 -23.66 4.18 -8.07
N SER A 296 -22.72 5.09 -7.88
CA SER A 296 -21.28 4.79 -8.01
C SER A 296 -20.83 3.80 -6.93
N PRO A 297 -19.94 2.84 -7.25
CA PRO A 297 -19.35 1.94 -6.25
C PRO A 297 -18.64 2.68 -5.11
N ASN A 298 -18.23 3.93 -5.33
CA ASN A 298 -17.61 4.81 -4.33
C ASN A 298 -18.62 5.67 -3.56
N ALA A 299 -19.93 5.56 -3.82
CA ALA A 299 -20.92 6.27 -3.04
C ALA A 299 -20.85 5.82 -1.57
N GLY A 300 -20.76 6.78 -0.65
CA GLY A 300 -20.63 6.52 0.79
C GLY A 300 -19.20 6.17 1.26
N GLU A 301 -18.17 6.23 0.40
CA GLU A 301 -16.77 6.12 0.81
C GLU A 301 -16.34 7.33 1.66
N GLY A 302 -15.45 7.08 2.65
CA GLY A 302 -14.84 8.11 3.47
C GLY A 302 -15.13 7.96 4.96
N PHE A 303 -14.81 9.02 5.70
CA PHE A 303 -15.01 9.04 7.15
C PHE A 303 -16.43 9.44 7.50
N HIS A 304 -17.04 8.70 8.43
CA HIS A 304 -18.33 9.06 9.04
C HIS A 304 -18.34 8.72 10.52
N ARG A 305 -19.35 9.22 11.21
CA ARG A 305 -19.62 8.89 12.61
C ARG A 305 -20.76 7.89 12.71
N SER A 306 -20.55 6.84 13.50
CA SER A 306 -21.59 5.93 13.95
C SER A 306 -21.68 6.04 15.47
N GLY A 307 -22.63 6.83 15.95
CA GLY A 307 -22.67 7.28 17.34
C GLY A 307 -21.44 8.13 17.69
N THR A 308 -20.70 7.75 18.72
CA THR A 308 -19.45 8.40 19.14
C THR A 308 -18.23 7.90 18.35
N ARG A 309 -18.35 6.80 17.62
CA ARG A 309 -17.25 6.16 16.90
C ARG A 309 -17.02 6.78 15.52
N ARG A 310 -15.75 6.99 15.16
CA ARG A 310 -15.34 7.31 13.80
C ARG A 310 -15.15 6.01 13.03
N VAL A 311 -15.73 5.95 11.82
CA VAL A 311 -15.69 4.81 10.92
C VAL A 311 -15.18 5.27 9.56
N LEU A 312 -14.25 4.54 8.99
CA LEU A 312 -13.82 4.67 7.61
C LEU A 312 -14.55 3.63 6.76
N ALA A 313 -15.40 4.07 5.84
CA ALA A 313 -15.89 3.22 4.76
C ALA A 313 -14.88 3.26 3.62
N THR A 314 -14.25 2.12 3.37
CA THR A 314 -13.21 2.01 2.34
C THR A 314 -13.83 1.82 0.95
N SER A 315 -13.03 1.91 -0.10
CA SER A 315 -13.41 1.44 -1.44
C SER A 315 -13.07 -0.04 -1.67
N ASP A 316 -12.66 -0.74 -0.62
CA ASP A 316 -12.32 -2.15 -0.74
C ASP A 316 -13.51 -3.05 -0.40
N ARG A 317 -13.62 -4.17 -1.09
CA ARG A 317 -14.57 -5.24 -0.85
C ARG A 317 -13.87 -6.38 -0.12
N GLY A 318 -14.55 -6.94 0.88
CA GLY A 318 -14.02 -8.06 1.64
C GLY A 318 -15.09 -8.85 2.34
N ARG A 319 -14.68 -9.90 3.03
CA ARG A 319 -15.53 -10.81 3.79
C ARG A 319 -14.86 -11.10 5.13
N LEU A 320 -15.67 -11.19 6.19
CA LEU A 320 -15.22 -11.70 7.49
C LEU A 320 -15.56 -13.18 7.60
N HIS A 321 -14.54 -13.98 7.85
CA HIS A 321 -14.71 -15.41 8.17
C HIS A 321 -15.21 -15.60 9.61
N PRO A 322 -15.84 -16.76 9.93
CA PRO A 322 -16.33 -17.05 11.28
C PRO A 322 -15.24 -17.01 12.37
N ASP A 323 -13.98 -17.22 12.01
CA ASP A 323 -12.82 -17.12 12.91
C ASP A 323 -12.33 -15.68 13.12
N GLY A 324 -13.03 -14.68 12.57
CA GLY A 324 -12.71 -13.26 12.66
C GLY A 324 -11.61 -12.79 11.68
N ARG A 325 -11.19 -13.61 10.71
CA ARG A 325 -10.25 -13.20 9.68
C ARG A 325 -10.95 -12.41 8.58
N LEU A 326 -10.36 -11.28 8.23
CA LEU A 326 -10.72 -10.50 7.05
C LEU A 326 -10.05 -11.11 5.81
N GLU A 327 -10.84 -11.40 4.81
CA GLU A 327 -10.41 -11.65 3.44
C GLU A 327 -10.70 -10.41 2.59
N VAL A 328 -9.65 -9.82 2.00
CA VAL A 328 -9.79 -8.68 1.09
C VAL A 328 -9.90 -9.22 -0.32
N LEU A 329 -11.04 -9.00 -0.97
CA LEU A 329 -11.34 -9.54 -2.29
C LEU A 329 -10.86 -8.63 -3.42
N GLY A 330 -10.88 -7.30 -3.21
CA GLY A 330 -10.44 -6.33 -4.20
C GLY A 330 -11.01 -4.96 -3.93
N ARG A 331 -10.94 -4.09 -4.93
CA ARG A 331 -11.54 -2.75 -4.87
C ARG A 331 -12.89 -2.72 -5.56
N LEU A 332 -13.84 -2.01 -4.97
CA LEU A 332 -15.17 -1.80 -5.55
C LEU A 332 -15.10 -1.02 -6.87
N ASP A 333 -14.12 -0.14 -7.02
CA ASP A 333 -13.89 0.68 -8.22
C ASP A 333 -13.06 -0.03 -9.30
N ASP A 334 -12.41 -1.15 -8.98
CA ASP A 334 -11.68 -1.97 -9.94
C ASP A 334 -12.54 -3.11 -10.53
N VAL A 335 -13.74 -3.38 -9.99
CA VAL A 335 -14.63 -4.43 -10.49
C VAL A 335 -14.99 -4.17 -11.96
N ILE A 336 -14.72 -5.16 -12.80
CA ILE A 336 -15.03 -5.11 -14.24
C ILE A 336 -16.46 -5.64 -14.45
N ILE A 337 -17.30 -4.84 -15.09
CA ILE A 337 -18.65 -5.28 -15.46
C ILE A 337 -18.62 -5.69 -16.94
N THR A 338 -18.71 -6.98 -17.21
CA THR A 338 -18.70 -7.54 -18.56
C THR A 338 -19.98 -8.34 -18.82
N GLY A 339 -20.80 -7.89 -19.75
CA GLY A 339 -22.08 -8.55 -20.04
C GLY A 339 -23.00 -8.72 -18.82
N GLY A 340 -22.98 -7.77 -17.89
CA GLY A 340 -23.75 -7.82 -16.64
C GLY A 340 -23.12 -8.65 -15.52
N VAL A 341 -22.03 -9.38 -15.79
CA VAL A 341 -21.28 -10.16 -14.80
C VAL A 341 -20.23 -9.26 -14.14
N LYS A 342 -20.14 -9.32 -12.79
CA LYS A 342 -19.11 -8.64 -12.01
C LYS A 342 -17.87 -9.53 -11.92
N VAL A 343 -16.77 -9.07 -12.49
CA VAL A 343 -15.48 -9.76 -12.46
C VAL A 343 -14.53 -9.00 -11.55
N GLU A 344 -14.02 -9.66 -10.52
CA GLU A 344 -12.97 -9.13 -9.66
C GLU A 344 -11.60 -9.38 -10.30
N PRO A 345 -10.83 -8.33 -10.66
CA PRO A 345 -9.52 -8.48 -11.29
C PRO A 345 -8.59 -9.40 -10.53
N ARG A 346 -8.59 -9.30 -9.20
CA ARG A 346 -7.74 -10.09 -8.32
C ARG A 346 -7.97 -11.60 -8.48
N HIS A 347 -9.23 -12.03 -8.56
CA HIS A 347 -9.55 -13.45 -8.77
C HIS A 347 -8.94 -13.99 -10.08
N VAL A 348 -9.01 -13.18 -11.14
CA VAL A 348 -8.42 -13.52 -12.44
C VAL A 348 -6.89 -13.48 -12.39
N GLU A 349 -6.30 -12.52 -11.68
CA GLU A 349 -4.84 -12.42 -11.46
C GLU A 349 -4.30 -13.64 -10.72
N GLU A 350 -4.96 -14.08 -9.66
CA GLU A 350 -4.61 -15.28 -8.89
C GLU A 350 -4.68 -16.54 -9.77
N ALA A 351 -5.70 -16.67 -10.60
CA ALA A 351 -5.81 -17.80 -11.53
C ALA A 351 -4.70 -17.80 -12.60
N LEU A 352 -4.29 -16.62 -13.09
CA LEU A 352 -3.20 -16.46 -14.05
C LEU A 352 -1.84 -16.80 -13.43
N THR A 353 -1.59 -16.36 -12.20
CA THR A 353 -0.32 -16.64 -11.51
C THR A 353 -0.18 -18.12 -11.08
N CYS A 354 -1.29 -18.86 -10.98
CA CYS A 354 -1.28 -20.32 -10.84
C CYS A 354 -0.90 -21.07 -12.13
N ILE A 355 -0.76 -20.36 -13.28
CA ILE A 355 -0.28 -20.97 -14.53
C ILE A 355 1.24 -21.08 -14.48
N ASP A 356 1.78 -22.27 -14.68
CA ASP A 356 3.23 -22.51 -14.65
C ASP A 356 3.99 -21.56 -15.59
N GLY A 357 4.95 -20.85 -15.02
CA GLY A 357 5.79 -19.87 -15.69
C GLY A 357 5.28 -18.44 -15.70
N VAL A 358 4.13 -18.13 -15.08
CA VAL A 358 3.67 -16.76 -14.84
C VAL A 358 4.19 -16.27 -13.49
N ALA A 359 4.95 -15.18 -13.51
CA ALA A 359 5.51 -14.57 -12.30
C ALA A 359 4.61 -13.47 -11.72
N GLU A 360 3.99 -12.68 -12.59
CA GLU A 360 3.13 -11.55 -12.21
C GLU A 360 1.99 -11.42 -13.21
N ALA A 361 0.83 -10.95 -12.74
CA ALA A 361 -0.34 -10.66 -13.57
C ALA A 361 -1.01 -9.37 -13.13
N CYS A 362 -1.55 -8.63 -14.09
CA CYS A 362 -2.40 -7.48 -13.87
C CYS A 362 -3.60 -7.54 -14.82
N VAL A 363 -4.80 -7.46 -14.28
CA VAL A 363 -6.06 -7.59 -15.03
C VAL A 363 -6.82 -6.27 -15.00
N VAL A 364 -7.28 -5.80 -16.15
CA VAL A 364 -8.04 -4.56 -16.30
C VAL A 364 -9.22 -4.76 -17.23
N GLY A 365 -10.24 -3.90 -17.09
CA GLY A 365 -11.34 -3.78 -18.04
C GLY A 365 -10.99 -2.76 -19.12
N LEU A 366 -11.21 -3.12 -20.39
CA LEU A 366 -11.20 -2.15 -21.48
C LEU A 366 -12.64 -1.94 -21.98
N PRO A 367 -12.99 -0.72 -22.42
CA PRO A 367 -14.30 -0.48 -23.02
C PRO A 367 -14.58 -1.42 -24.19
N ASP A 368 -15.80 -1.94 -24.26
CA ASP A 368 -16.27 -2.86 -25.29
C ASP A 368 -17.72 -2.54 -25.64
N GLU A 369 -18.02 -2.40 -26.92
CA GLU A 369 -19.36 -1.98 -27.39
C GLU A 369 -20.44 -3.02 -27.08
N GLN A 370 -20.10 -4.30 -27.10
CA GLN A 370 -21.06 -5.40 -26.90
C GLN A 370 -21.25 -5.75 -25.42
N TRP A 371 -20.16 -5.72 -24.64
CA TRP A 371 -20.14 -6.22 -23.27
C TRP A 371 -20.00 -5.10 -22.21
N GLY A 372 -19.95 -3.83 -22.65
CA GLY A 372 -19.66 -2.67 -21.80
C GLY A 372 -18.17 -2.60 -21.40
N SER A 373 -17.62 -3.71 -20.93
CA SER A 373 -16.17 -3.86 -20.72
C SER A 373 -15.75 -5.28 -21.08
N THR A 374 -14.52 -5.42 -21.54
CA THR A 374 -13.87 -6.72 -21.77
C THR A 374 -12.71 -6.93 -20.78
N VAL A 375 -12.61 -8.13 -20.23
CA VAL A 375 -11.53 -8.50 -19.30
C VAL A 375 -10.27 -8.78 -20.11
N VAL A 376 -9.17 -8.07 -19.80
CA VAL A 376 -7.87 -8.24 -20.45
C VAL A 376 -6.76 -8.32 -19.40
N ALA A 377 -5.65 -8.98 -19.73
CA ALA A 377 -4.55 -9.19 -18.79
C ALA A 377 -3.19 -8.85 -19.39
N ALA A 378 -2.30 -8.31 -18.57
CA ALA A 378 -0.88 -8.28 -18.80
C ALA A 378 -0.18 -9.25 -17.83
N VAL A 379 0.80 -10.01 -18.30
CA VAL A 379 1.56 -10.96 -17.48
C VAL A 379 3.05 -10.79 -17.67
N VAL A 380 3.82 -11.11 -16.63
CA VAL A 380 5.28 -11.23 -16.67
C VAL A 380 5.64 -12.68 -16.46
N LEU A 381 6.51 -13.22 -17.29
CA LEU A 381 6.98 -14.60 -17.18
C LEU A 381 8.17 -14.71 -16.23
N GLU A 382 8.35 -15.90 -15.66
CA GLU A 382 9.54 -16.20 -14.84
C GLU A 382 10.84 -16.08 -15.65
N PRO A 383 11.94 -15.54 -15.08
CA PRO A 383 13.24 -15.48 -15.73
C PRO A 383 13.78 -16.87 -16.08
N GLY A 384 14.52 -16.97 -17.21
CA GLY A 384 15.19 -18.21 -17.64
C GLY A 384 14.39 -19.03 -18.66
N ARG A 385 13.18 -18.63 -19.01
CA ARG A 385 12.46 -19.21 -20.14
C ARG A 385 12.67 -18.33 -21.39
N GLN A 386 13.74 -18.66 -22.16
CA GLN A 386 14.10 -17.90 -23.37
C GLN A 386 12.97 -17.88 -24.43
N PRO A 387 12.87 -16.79 -25.25
CA PRO A 387 12.06 -16.79 -26.45
C PRO A 387 12.45 -17.96 -27.35
N GLY A 388 11.49 -18.78 -27.78
CA GLY A 388 11.74 -19.94 -28.65
C GLY A 388 11.91 -21.29 -27.94
N SER A 389 11.94 -21.34 -26.61
CA SER A 389 11.83 -22.62 -25.89
C SER A 389 10.42 -23.20 -26.10
N PRO A 390 10.28 -24.53 -26.36
CA PRO A 390 8.95 -25.16 -26.53
C PRO A 390 8.04 -25.05 -25.31
N LYS A 391 8.51 -24.49 -24.21
CA LYS A 391 7.73 -24.20 -22.97
C LYS A 391 7.36 -22.73 -22.79
N ARG A 392 7.71 -21.79 -23.70
CA ARG A 392 7.26 -20.42 -23.62
C ARG A 392 5.82 -20.33 -24.11
N ARG A 393 4.91 -20.06 -23.20
CA ARG A 393 3.51 -19.75 -23.55
C ARG A 393 3.47 -18.32 -24.08
N ASP A 394 2.98 -18.15 -25.29
CA ASP A 394 2.58 -16.85 -25.81
C ASP A 394 1.25 -16.39 -25.16
N GLY A 395 0.81 -15.18 -25.45
CA GLY A 395 -0.43 -14.65 -24.90
C GLY A 395 -1.66 -15.50 -25.25
N ALA A 396 -1.65 -16.20 -26.41
CA ALA A 396 -2.73 -17.09 -26.85
C ALA A 396 -2.79 -18.36 -26.01
N ALA A 397 -1.63 -19.00 -25.78
CA ALA A 397 -1.52 -20.20 -24.94
C ALA A 397 -1.85 -19.90 -23.47
N LEU A 398 -1.47 -18.71 -22.95
CA LEU A 398 -1.82 -18.30 -21.62
C LEU A 398 -3.34 -18.02 -21.49
N ARG A 399 -3.95 -17.42 -22.50
CA ARG A 399 -5.40 -17.22 -22.54
C ARG A 399 -6.14 -18.55 -22.50
N GLU A 400 -5.71 -19.54 -23.27
CA GLU A 400 -6.31 -20.87 -23.28
C GLU A 400 -6.15 -21.58 -21.94
N ALA A 401 -4.97 -21.49 -21.32
CA ALA A 401 -4.73 -22.03 -19.98
C ALA A 401 -5.57 -21.35 -18.90
N ALA A 402 -5.85 -20.03 -19.05
CA ALA A 402 -6.75 -19.29 -18.17
C ALA A 402 -8.21 -19.74 -18.33
N ARG A 403 -8.66 -20.00 -19.58
CA ARG A 403 -10.01 -20.51 -19.86
C ARG A 403 -10.29 -21.88 -19.26
N ALA A 404 -9.28 -22.69 -19.08
CA ALA A 404 -9.41 -23.98 -18.41
C ALA A 404 -9.60 -23.86 -16.88
N ARG A 405 -9.38 -22.69 -16.31
CA ARG A 405 -9.46 -22.40 -14.86
C ARG A 405 -10.57 -21.44 -14.48
N LEU A 406 -11.01 -20.64 -15.41
CA LEU A 406 -11.98 -19.56 -15.20
C LEU A 406 -13.20 -19.77 -16.13
N ASP A 407 -14.38 -19.41 -15.66
CA ASP A 407 -15.56 -19.41 -16.50
C ASP A 407 -15.48 -18.33 -17.60
N GLY A 408 -16.42 -18.38 -18.56
CA GLY A 408 -16.36 -17.58 -19.78
C GLY A 408 -16.30 -16.06 -19.57
N ALA A 409 -16.93 -15.53 -18.52
CA ALA A 409 -16.94 -14.10 -18.20
C ALA A 409 -15.64 -13.66 -17.50
N HIS A 410 -15.08 -14.52 -16.66
CA HIS A 410 -13.84 -14.25 -15.93
C HIS A 410 -12.59 -14.52 -16.78
N ALA A 411 -12.69 -15.34 -17.83
CA ALA A 411 -11.54 -15.65 -18.69
C ALA A 411 -11.11 -14.41 -19.51
N PRO A 412 -9.85 -13.97 -19.43
CA PRO A 412 -9.37 -12.84 -20.22
C PRO A 412 -9.55 -13.07 -21.72
N LYS A 413 -10.11 -12.09 -22.41
CA LYS A 413 -10.24 -12.15 -23.87
C LYS A 413 -8.89 -12.00 -24.56
N ARG A 414 -7.93 -11.35 -23.89
CA ARG A 414 -6.57 -11.15 -24.38
C ARG A 414 -5.58 -11.16 -23.22
N VAL A 415 -4.42 -11.76 -23.49
CA VAL A 415 -3.27 -11.77 -22.55
C VAL A 415 -2.04 -11.24 -23.30
N LEU A 416 -1.43 -10.19 -22.76
CA LEU A 416 -0.19 -9.59 -23.25
C LEU A 416 0.96 -9.97 -22.33
N VAL A 417 2.05 -10.46 -22.91
CA VAL A 417 3.28 -10.76 -22.16
C VAL A 417 4.17 -9.52 -22.18
N LEU A 418 4.54 -9.04 -21.00
CA LEU A 418 5.43 -7.90 -20.78
C LEU A 418 6.76 -8.38 -20.13
N GLU A 419 7.82 -7.60 -20.28
CA GLU A 419 9.08 -7.84 -19.56
C GLU A 419 8.94 -7.48 -18.08
N ALA A 420 8.19 -6.43 -17.75
CA ALA A 420 7.84 -5.99 -16.41
C ALA A 420 6.49 -5.29 -16.42
N LEU A 421 5.75 -5.36 -15.32
CA LEU A 421 4.56 -4.53 -15.14
C LEU A 421 4.96 -3.09 -14.86
N PRO A 422 4.28 -2.07 -15.45
CA PRO A 422 4.47 -0.67 -15.11
C PRO A 422 4.21 -0.44 -13.62
N LEU A 423 5.10 0.28 -12.97
CA LEU A 423 5.00 0.60 -11.55
C LEU A 423 4.87 2.10 -11.32
N ARG A 424 4.10 2.49 -10.32
CA ARG A 424 4.08 3.84 -9.76
C ARG A 424 5.33 4.09 -8.90
N PRO A 425 5.66 5.35 -8.59
CA PRO A 425 6.75 5.68 -7.66
C PRO A 425 6.63 4.98 -6.30
N SER A 426 5.42 4.63 -5.88
CA SER A 426 5.15 3.85 -4.65
C SER A 426 5.49 2.35 -4.76
N GLY A 427 5.98 1.87 -5.90
CA GLY A 427 6.24 0.45 -6.17
C GLY A 427 5.01 -0.41 -6.48
N LYS A 428 3.82 0.18 -6.52
CA LYS A 428 2.56 -0.49 -6.87
C LYS A 428 2.37 -0.54 -8.39
N VAL A 429 1.71 -1.59 -8.89
CA VAL A 429 1.37 -1.71 -10.31
C VAL A 429 0.50 -0.53 -10.76
N ASP A 430 0.89 0.10 -11.87
CA ASP A 430 0.09 1.14 -12.51
C ASP A 430 -0.92 0.53 -13.49
N ARG A 431 -2.11 0.20 -12.97
CA ARG A 431 -3.21 -0.38 -13.76
C ARG A 431 -3.66 0.51 -14.93
N ARG A 432 -3.52 1.84 -14.81
CA ARG A 432 -3.87 2.77 -15.90
C ARG A 432 -2.90 2.64 -17.06
N GLU A 433 -1.60 2.59 -16.75
CA GLU A 433 -0.59 2.40 -17.77
C GLU A 433 -0.70 1.00 -18.41
N VAL A 434 -0.99 -0.03 -17.62
CA VAL A 434 -1.30 -1.37 -18.15
C VAL A 434 -2.51 -1.31 -19.09
N ALA A 435 -3.59 -0.63 -18.71
CA ALA A 435 -4.77 -0.48 -19.57
C ALA A 435 -4.43 0.26 -20.88
N ARG A 436 -3.61 1.33 -20.81
CA ARG A 436 -3.14 2.07 -21.99
C ARG A 436 -2.33 1.19 -22.94
N LEU A 437 -1.40 0.40 -22.41
CA LEU A 437 -0.58 -0.54 -23.20
C LEU A 437 -1.45 -1.61 -23.88
N LEU A 438 -2.41 -2.16 -23.13
CA LEU A 438 -3.35 -3.14 -23.67
C LEU A 438 -4.29 -2.55 -24.72
N ALA A 439 -4.74 -1.31 -24.57
CA ALA A 439 -5.55 -0.61 -25.57
C ALA A 439 -4.76 -0.32 -26.86
N ALA A 440 -3.51 0.14 -26.74
CA ALA A 440 -2.67 0.47 -27.90
C ALA A 440 -2.37 -0.75 -28.80
N THR A 441 -2.27 -1.96 -28.23
CA THR A 441 -2.11 -3.20 -28.99
C THR A 441 -3.38 -3.63 -29.74
N THR A 442 -4.52 -3.01 -29.49
CA THR A 442 -5.78 -3.30 -30.22
C THR A 442 -5.88 -2.53 -31.53
N THR A 443 -5.29 -1.33 -31.60
CA THR A 443 -5.32 -0.46 -32.79
C THR A 443 -4.27 -0.82 -33.85
N GLY A 444 -3.32 -1.72 -33.56
CA GLY A 444 -2.22 -2.10 -34.45
C GLY A 444 -2.46 -3.29 -35.37
N VAL A 445 -3.64 -3.89 -35.43
CA VAL A 445 -3.93 -5.13 -36.22
C VAL A 445 -4.84 -4.84 -37.45
N THR A 446 -4.94 -3.63 -37.94
CA THR A 446 -5.58 -3.36 -39.25
C THR A 446 -4.76 -2.41 -40.10
N ALA A 447 -3.63 -2.92 -40.64
CA ALA A 447 -3.03 -2.38 -41.85
C ALA A 447 -2.40 -3.54 -42.61
N GLU A 448 -3.25 -4.27 -43.39
CA GLU A 448 -2.71 -5.03 -44.52
C GLU A 448 -2.15 -4.02 -45.53
N PRO A 449 -0.97 -4.21 -46.09
CA PRO A 449 -0.46 -3.41 -47.18
C PRO A 449 -1.27 -3.80 -48.44
N SER A 450 -2.11 -2.89 -48.91
CA SER A 450 -2.65 -2.96 -50.26
C SER A 450 -1.48 -2.94 -51.26
N THR A 451 -1.23 -4.07 -51.87
CA THR A 451 -0.39 -4.22 -53.05
C THR A 451 -0.94 -3.33 -54.18
N PRO A 452 -0.14 -2.48 -54.81
CA PRO A 452 -0.58 -1.83 -56.05
C PRO A 452 -0.52 -2.87 -57.17
N GLY A 453 -1.71 -3.23 -57.68
CA GLY A 453 -1.87 -3.98 -58.90
C GLY A 453 -1.44 -3.15 -60.08
N SER A 454 -0.67 -3.80 -60.94
CA SER A 454 -0.19 -3.46 -62.26
C SER A 454 -1.11 -2.65 -63.16
#